data_f07078097653e693db3247058b84bd8f
#
_entry.id   f07078097653e693db3247058b84bd8f
#
_cell.length_a   1.000
_cell.length_b   1.000
_cell.length_c   1.000
_cell.angle_alpha   90.00
_cell.angle_beta   90.00
_cell.angle_gamma   90.00
#
_symmetry.space_group_name_H-M   'P 1'
#
loop_
_entity.id
_entity.type
_entity.pdbx_description
1 polymer ?
#
loop_
_entity_poly.entity_id
_entity_poly.type
_entity_poly.pdbx_seq_one_letter_code
_entity_poly.pdbx_strand_id
1 'polypeptide(L)'
;MRTVLIVIGLLMSMNAVADAKAGEKKAQLCLLCHKPANVMASAPLLEAQPSKYLVQATTEYKTGKRPDHVMKTNVANLSARDIRDIADYFSSRPPLVGVYSTDPAKVAVGEKRVAEMKCDSCHGPTLAGAEAVPRLAGQTTGYLISQLEAFAAGRRTHPPTETPFDKMGDFEAIAHYFTAAK
;
A
#
# COMPACT_ATOMS: atom_id res chain seq x y z
N MET A 1 -29.81 46.08 -37.11
CA MET A 1 -29.44 44.70 -36.81
C MET A 1 -28.27 44.73 -35.82
N ARG A 2 -28.47 44.37 -34.56
CA ARG A 2 -27.44 44.33 -33.52
C ARG A 2 -26.98 42.86 -33.33
N THR A 3 -25.75 42.57 -33.74
CA THR A 3 -25.14 41.24 -33.59
C THR A 3 -24.69 41.07 -32.15
N VAL A 4 -25.30 40.18 -31.40
CA VAL A 4 -24.91 39.78 -30.05
C VAL A 4 -23.88 38.66 -30.21
N LEU A 5 -22.61 38.96 -29.90
CA LEU A 5 -21.54 37.96 -29.77
C LEU A 5 -21.68 37.26 -28.41
N ILE A 6 -22.15 36.02 -28.42
CA ILE A 6 -22.12 35.14 -27.24
C ILE A 6 -20.72 34.58 -27.11
N VAL A 7 -19.95 35.07 -26.12
CA VAL A 7 -18.67 34.46 -25.71
C VAL A 7 -18.99 33.29 -24.83
N ILE A 8 -18.92 32.07 -25.36
CA ILE A 8 -19.01 30.84 -24.60
C ILE A 8 -17.63 30.65 -23.91
N GLY A 9 -17.55 31.06 -22.66
CA GLY A 9 -16.40 30.77 -21.80
C GLY A 9 -16.28 29.26 -21.54
N LEU A 10 -15.30 28.61 -22.18
CA LEU A 10 -14.97 27.24 -21.97
C LEU A 10 -14.28 27.16 -20.57
N LEU A 11 -15.04 26.85 -19.52
CA LEU A 11 -14.51 26.49 -18.21
C LEU A 11 -13.78 25.16 -18.35
N MET A 12 -12.50 25.20 -18.68
CA MET A 12 -11.61 24.06 -18.55
C MET A 12 -11.53 23.73 -17.06
N SER A 13 -12.25 22.69 -16.64
CA SER A 13 -12.02 22.03 -15.36
C SER A 13 -10.58 21.51 -15.37
N MET A 14 -9.66 22.25 -14.79
CA MET A 14 -8.31 21.78 -14.51
C MET A 14 -8.44 20.67 -13.46
N ASN A 15 -8.63 19.44 -13.92
CA ASN A 15 -8.38 18.29 -13.08
C ASN A 15 -6.93 18.42 -12.60
N ALA A 16 -6.76 18.68 -11.32
CA ALA A 16 -5.44 18.76 -10.70
C ALA A 16 -4.82 17.35 -10.81
N VAL A 17 -4.03 17.13 -11.84
CA VAL A 17 -3.21 15.93 -11.99
C VAL A 17 -2.27 15.93 -10.78
N ALA A 18 -2.23 14.82 -10.06
CA ALA A 18 -1.28 14.64 -8.98
C ALA A 18 0.14 14.67 -9.56
N ASP A 19 1.08 15.25 -8.81
CA ASP A 19 2.44 15.52 -9.29
C ASP A 19 3.45 14.72 -8.45
N ALA A 20 3.98 13.66 -9.04
CA ALA A 20 4.99 12.80 -8.40
C ALA A 20 6.25 13.59 -7.99
N LYS A 21 6.61 14.64 -8.73
CA LYS A 21 7.75 15.52 -8.38
C LYS A 21 7.43 16.40 -7.16
N ALA A 22 6.21 16.89 -7.04
CA ALA A 22 5.76 17.57 -5.83
C ALA A 22 5.67 16.58 -4.66
N GLY A 23 5.27 15.33 -4.93
CA GLY A 23 5.21 14.23 -3.98
C GLY A 23 6.57 13.88 -3.40
N GLU A 24 7.65 13.90 -4.18
CA GLU A 24 9.01 13.63 -3.72
C GLU A 24 9.43 14.51 -2.54
N LYS A 25 9.18 15.82 -2.65
CA LYS A 25 9.49 16.76 -1.56
C LYS A 25 8.67 16.49 -0.30
N LYS A 26 7.39 16.18 -0.48
CA LYS A 26 6.45 15.89 0.63
C LYS A 26 6.73 14.55 1.29
N ALA A 27 7.25 13.56 0.54
CA ALA A 27 7.55 12.23 1.01
C ALA A 27 8.83 12.13 1.87
N GLN A 28 9.64 13.20 1.99
CA GLN A 28 10.91 13.15 2.72
C GLN A 28 10.75 12.69 4.18
N LEU A 29 9.70 13.16 4.86
CA LEU A 29 9.40 12.73 6.22
C LEU A 29 9.01 11.24 6.28
N CYS A 30 8.27 10.76 5.30
CA CYS A 30 7.86 9.36 5.21
C CYS A 30 9.07 8.41 5.09
N LEU A 31 10.07 8.82 4.32
CA LEU A 31 11.30 8.08 4.09
C LEU A 31 12.15 7.90 5.36
N LEU A 32 11.91 8.64 6.43
CA LEU A 32 12.62 8.42 7.71
C LEU A 32 12.29 7.05 8.30
N CYS A 33 11.07 6.55 8.10
CA CYS A 33 10.61 5.26 8.60
C CYS A 33 10.43 4.22 7.49
N HIS A 34 10.04 4.65 6.29
CA HIS A 34 9.69 3.76 5.17
C HIS A 34 10.87 3.48 4.21
N LYS A 35 12.10 3.75 4.60
CA LYS A 35 13.32 3.41 3.85
C LYS A 35 13.84 2.03 4.26
N PRO A 36 14.37 1.18 3.33
CA PRO A 36 14.92 -0.13 3.68
C PRO A 36 15.99 -0.09 4.76
N ALA A 37 16.87 0.91 4.74
CA ALA A 37 17.95 1.08 5.72
C ALA A 37 17.47 1.52 7.11
N ASN A 38 16.27 2.07 7.20
CA ASN A 38 15.72 2.63 8.45
C ASN A 38 14.46 1.90 8.90
N VAL A 39 14.14 0.78 8.26
CA VAL A 39 12.90 0.08 8.56
C VAL A 39 12.90 -0.34 10.02
N MET A 40 12.14 0.38 10.81
CA MET A 40 11.53 -0.22 11.99
C MET A 40 10.81 -1.48 11.49
N ALA A 41 11.06 -2.63 12.11
CA ALA A 41 10.60 -3.95 11.62
C ALA A 41 9.09 -4.02 11.29
N SER A 42 8.33 -3.01 11.67
CA SER A 42 6.88 -2.86 11.46
C SER A 42 6.47 -1.85 10.38
N ALA A 43 7.40 -1.02 9.84
CA ALA A 43 7.05 -0.07 8.78
C ALA A 43 7.09 -0.75 7.41
N PRO A 44 6.07 -0.55 6.54
CA PRO A 44 6.07 -1.14 5.20
C PRO A 44 6.95 -0.39 4.22
N LEU A 45 7.38 -1.08 3.17
CA LEU A 45 7.88 -0.44 1.95
C LEU A 45 6.71 0.17 1.20
N LEU A 46 6.90 1.39 0.70
CA LEU A 46 5.85 2.13 -0.02
C LEU A 46 6.09 2.15 -1.54
N GLU A 47 7.30 1.86 -1.98
CA GLU A 47 7.69 1.86 -3.39
C GLU A 47 6.88 0.82 -4.18
N ALA A 48 6.48 1.21 -5.38
CA ALA A 48 5.64 0.43 -6.29
C ALA A 48 4.29 -0.04 -5.70
N GLN A 49 3.85 0.52 -4.58
CA GLN A 49 2.48 0.32 -4.14
C GLN A 49 1.52 1.08 -5.06
N PRO A 50 0.38 0.49 -5.43
CA PRO A 50 -0.61 1.19 -6.26
C PRO A 50 -1.04 2.52 -5.62
N SER A 51 -1.06 3.60 -6.42
CA SER A 51 -1.38 4.95 -5.92
C SER A 51 -2.75 4.99 -5.21
N LYS A 52 -3.77 4.36 -5.79
CA LYS A 52 -5.11 4.30 -5.17
C LYS A 52 -5.08 3.62 -3.80
N TYR A 53 -4.31 2.53 -3.65
CA TYR A 53 -4.13 1.87 -2.36
C TYR A 53 -3.45 2.81 -1.34
N LEU A 54 -2.39 3.51 -1.75
CA LEU A 54 -1.69 4.45 -0.86
C LEU A 54 -2.59 5.60 -0.42
N VAL A 55 -3.38 6.16 -1.34
CA VAL A 55 -4.38 7.20 -1.03
C VAL A 55 -5.40 6.69 -0.02
N GLN A 56 -5.96 5.50 -0.25
CA GLN A 56 -6.93 4.88 0.65
C GLN A 56 -6.32 4.63 2.03
N ALA A 57 -5.19 3.93 2.11
CA ALA A 57 -4.55 3.56 3.36
C ALA A 57 -4.15 4.81 4.19
N THR A 58 -3.59 5.84 3.54
CA THR A 58 -3.21 7.09 4.21
C THR A 58 -4.45 7.83 4.74
N THR A 59 -5.54 7.84 3.96
CA THR A 59 -6.82 8.43 4.39
C THR A 59 -7.42 7.66 5.56
N GLU A 60 -7.35 6.34 5.56
CA GLU A 60 -7.84 5.50 6.65
C GLU A 60 -7.05 5.74 7.96
N TYR A 61 -5.73 5.93 7.90
CA TYR A 61 -4.94 6.35 9.06
C TYR A 61 -5.35 7.73 9.56
N LYS A 62 -5.50 8.70 8.64
CA LYS A 62 -5.88 10.07 8.98
C LYS A 62 -7.26 10.13 9.66
N THR A 63 -8.23 9.37 9.17
CA THR A 63 -9.60 9.31 9.72
C THR A 63 -9.72 8.41 10.94
N GLY A 64 -8.71 7.60 11.25
CA GLY A 64 -8.73 6.62 12.33
C GLY A 64 -9.45 5.31 12.00
N LYS A 65 -9.93 5.14 10.77
CA LYS A 65 -10.54 3.88 10.31
C LYS A 65 -9.54 2.72 10.36
N ARG A 66 -8.27 3.00 10.07
CA ARG A 66 -7.14 2.10 10.30
C ARG A 66 -6.37 2.59 11.53
N PRO A 67 -6.44 1.86 12.66
CA PRO A 67 -5.83 2.31 13.89
C PRO A 67 -4.31 2.14 13.86
N ASP A 68 -3.58 3.24 13.99
CA ASP A 68 -2.13 3.30 14.19
C ASP A 68 -1.78 4.72 14.66
N HIS A 69 -1.25 4.82 15.87
CA HIS A 69 -0.97 6.12 16.50
C HIS A 69 0.13 6.89 15.75
N VAL A 70 1.19 6.18 15.34
CA VAL A 70 2.33 6.80 14.65
C VAL A 70 1.88 7.35 13.30
N MET A 71 1.21 6.51 12.49
CA MET A 71 0.72 6.94 11.18
C MET A 71 -0.32 8.05 11.30
N LYS A 72 -1.28 7.93 12.21
CA LYS A 72 -2.30 8.97 12.43
C LYS A 72 -1.67 10.34 12.71
N THR A 73 -0.65 10.40 13.55
CA THR A 73 0.06 11.65 13.88
C THR A 73 0.78 12.22 12.65
N ASN A 74 1.51 11.38 11.92
CA ASN A 74 2.30 11.83 10.77
C ASN A 74 1.46 12.31 9.58
N VAL A 75 0.25 11.74 9.38
CA VAL A 75 -0.62 12.11 8.25
C VAL A 75 -1.71 13.13 8.61
N ALA A 76 -1.81 13.55 9.87
CA ALA A 76 -2.90 14.40 10.37
C ALA A 76 -3.09 15.70 9.57
N ASN A 77 -1.99 16.35 9.21
CA ASN A 77 -1.98 17.65 8.54
C ASN A 77 -1.92 17.57 7.01
N LEU A 78 -1.84 16.38 6.42
CA LEU A 78 -1.80 16.23 4.96
C LEU A 78 -3.16 16.60 4.35
N SER A 79 -3.16 17.46 3.35
CA SER A 79 -4.34 17.68 2.53
C SER A 79 -4.63 16.48 1.61
N ALA A 80 -5.83 16.39 1.05
CA ALA A 80 -6.15 15.36 0.06
C ALA A 80 -5.24 15.42 -1.17
N ARG A 81 -4.74 16.61 -1.52
CA ARG A 81 -3.77 16.78 -2.60
C ARG A 81 -2.39 16.23 -2.20
N ASP A 82 -1.93 16.55 -0.98
CA ASP A 82 -0.65 16.04 -0.48
C ASP A 82 -0.62 14.51 -0.46
N ILE A 83 -1.72 13.90 -0.01
CA ILE A 83 -1.86 12.43 0.00
C ILE A 83 -1.75 11.86 -1.42
N ARG A 84 -2.39 12.48 -2.42
CA ARG A 84 -2.29 12.01 -3.81
C ARG A 84 -0.88 12.19 -4.37
N ASP A 85 -0.27 13.37 -4.19
CA ASP A 85 1.09 13.64 -4.69
C ASP A 85 2.11 12.65 -4.09
N ILE A 86 2.03 12.38 -2.78
CA ILE A 86 2.89 11.40 -2.09
C ILE A 86 2.63 9.98 -2.61
N ALA A 87 1.37 9.60 -2.80
CA ALA A 87 0.98 8.30 -3.32
C ALA A 87 1.53 8.07 -4.75
N ASP A 88 1.43 9.06 -5.61
CA ASP A 88 1.95 8.98 -6.98
C ASP A 88 3.48 8.93 -7.01
N TYR A 89 4.16 9.66 -6.11
CA TYR A 89 5.60 9.55 -5.96
C TYR A 89 6.03 8.12 -5.64
N PHE A 90 5.48 7.50 -4.59
CA PHE A 90 5.86 6.13 -4.22
C PHE A 90 5.43 5.10 -5.27
N SER A 91 4.27 5.27 -5.87
CA SER A 91 3.77 4.38 -6.94
C SER A 91 4.67 4.40 -8.18
N SER A 92 5.30 5.53 -8.48
CA SER A 92 6.21 5.68 -9.62
C SER A 92 7.61 5.10 -9.37
N ARG A 93 7.95 4.75 -8.13
CA ARG A 93 9.26 4.19 -7.79
C ARG A 93 9.32 2.71 -8.13
N PRO A 94 10.50 2.19 -8.55
CA PRO A 94 10.65 0.76 -8.76
C PRO A 94 10.44 -0.02 -7.46
N PRO A 95 9.92 -1.26 -7.53
CA PRO A 95 9.76 -2.08 -6.35
C PRO A 95 11.11 -2.42 -5.72
N LEU A 96 11.13 -2.44 -4.40
CA LEU A 96 12.28 -2.93 -3.64
C LEU A 96 12.07 -4.43 -3.38
N VAL A 97 12.77 -5.26 -4.14
CA VAL A 97 12.69 -6.74 -4.03
C VAL A 97 14.04 -7.32 -3.64
N GLY A 98 14.02 -8.42 -2.89
CA GLY A 98 15.25 -9.10 -2.45
C GLY A 98 16.07 -8.32 -1.41
N VAL A 99 15.47 -7.31 -0.78
CA VAL A 99 16.13 -6.46 0.22
C VAL A 99 16.21 -7.18 1.59
N TYR A 100 15.26 -8.08 1.84
CA TYR A 100 15.16 -8.79 3.12
C TYR A 100 15.45 -10.27 2.94
N SER A 101 16.19 -10.83 3.90
CA SER A 101 16.42 -12.26 3.96
C SER A 101 15.15 -13.02 4.32
N THR A 102 14.98 -14.18 3.72
CA THR A 102 13.86 -15.09 3.97
C THR A 102 14.36 -16.47 4.33
N ASP A 103 13.57 -17.23 5.08
CA ASP A 103 13.84 -18.64 5.37
C ASP A 103 13.25 -19.50 4.23
N PRO A 104 14.07 -20.25 3.45
CA PRO A 104 13.60 -21.05 2.34
C PRO A 104 12.58 -22.12 2.74
N ALA A 105 12.68 -22.68 3.95
CA ALA A 105 11.73 -23.67 4.43
C ALA A 105 10.35 -23.05 4.66
N LYS A 106 10.33 -21.85 5.26
CA LYS A 106 9.08 -21.08 5.44
C LYS A 106 8.50 -20.60 4.11
N VAL A 107 9.35 -20.18 3.17
CA VAL A 107 8.91 -19.81 1.81
C VAL A 107 8.15 -20.96 1.16
N ALA A 108 8.68 -22.20 1.21
CA ALA A 108 8.03 -23.37 0.61
C ALA A 108 6.69 -23.72 1.28
N VAL A 109 6.56 -23.53 2.59
CA VAL A 109 5.29 -23.69 3.31
C VAL A 109 4.32 -22.57 2.92
N GLY A 110 4.79 -21.32 2.90
CA GLY A 110 4.00 -20.15 2.57
C GLY A 110 3.43 -20.19 1.16
N GLU A 111 4.21 -20.67 0.17
CA GLU A 111 3.75 -20.87 -1.21
C GLU A 111 2.51 -21.75 -1.27
N LYS A 112 2.53 -22.90 -0.59
CA LYS A 112 1.38 -23.81 -0.55
C LYS A 112 0.16 -23.14 0.11
N ARG A 113 0.38 -22.44 1.23
CA ARG A 113 -0.70 -21.75 1.93
C ARG A 113 -1.33 -20.64 1.09
N VAL A 114 -0.51 -19.84 0.41
CA VAL A 114 -0.99 -18.76 -0.47
C VAL A 114 -1.78 -19.30 -1.65
N ALA A 115 -1.35 -20.43 -2.25
CA ALA A 115 -2.09 -21.09 -3.31
C ALA A 115 -3.43 -21.64 -2.84
N GLU A 116 -3.49 -22.27 -1.65
CA GLU A 116 -4.74 -22.76 -1.05
C GLU A 116 -5.74 -21.61 -0.78
N MET A 117 -5.25 -20.46 -0.38
CA MET A 117 -6.06 -19.29 -0.04
C MET A 117 -6.36 -18.38 -1.23
N LYS A 118 -5.79 -18.65 -2.39
CA LYS A 118 -5.97 -17.89 -3.64
C LYS A 118 -5.71 -16.39 -3.48
N CYS A 119 -4.68 -16.01 -2.75
CA CYS A 119 -4.34 -14.61 -2.54
C CYS A 119 -4.05 -13.88 -3.87
N ASP A 120 -3.48 -14.60 -4.83
CA ASP A 120 -3.17 -14.14 -6.19
C ASP A 120 -4.41 -13.77 -7.01
N SER A 121 -5.60 -14.29 -6.67
CA SER A 121 -6.85 -13.95 -7.36
C SER A 121 -7.18 -12.44 -7.31
N CYS A 122 -6.80 -11.76 -6.22
CA CYS A 122 -6.98 -10.33 -6.05
C CYS A 122 -5.65 -9.56 -6.14
N HIS A 123 -4.58 -10.10 -5.52
CA HIS A 123 -3.27 -9.43 -5.50
C HIS A 123 -2.47 -9.60 -6.80
N GLY A 124 -3.01 -10.35 -7.76
CA GLY A 124 -2.38 -10.67 -9.04
C GLY A 124 -1.37 -11.82 -8.97
N PRO A 125 -1.05 -12.47 -10.09
CA PRO A 125 -0.21 -13.68 -10.13
C PRO A 125 1.23 -13.42 -9.68
N THR A 126 1.70 -12.18 -9.77
CA THR A 126 3.01 -11.76 -9.26
C THR A 126 2.92 -11.06 -7.90
N LEU A 127 1.74 -11.04 -7.28
CA LEU A 127 1.47 -10.33 -6.02
C LEU A 127 1.82 -8.83 -6.06
N ALA A 128 1.81 -8.24 -7.26
CA ALA A 128 2.12 -6.83 -7.48
C ALA A 128 0.98 -5.89 -7.08
N GLY A 129 -0.22 -6.42 -6.90
CA GLY A 129 -1.41 -5.64 -6.66
C GLY A 129 -1.85 -4.80 -7.86
N ALA A 130 -2.98 -4.13 -7.75
CA ALA A 130 -3.49 -3.17 -8.74
C ALA A 130 -4.58 -2.29 -8.10
N GLU A 131 -4.76 -1.09 -8.59
CA GLU A 131 -5.82 -0.19 -8.13
C GLU A 131 -5.78 0.04 -6.60
N ALA A 132 -6.79 -0.41 -5.87
CA ALA A 132 -6.85 -0.34 -4.40
C ALA A 132 -6.35 -1.63 -3.71
N VAL A 133 -5.88 -2.62 -4.47
CA VAL A 133 -5.32 -3.87 -3.94
C VAL A 133 -3.80 -3.72 -3.80
N PRO A 134 -3.22 -3.91 -2.61
CA PRO A 134 -1.81 -3.64 -2.40
C PRO A 134 -0.88 -4.70 -3.02
N ARG A 135 0.32 -4.25 -3.36
CA ARG A 135 1.46 -5.11 -3.63
C ARG A 135 1.89 -5.82 -2.34
N LEU A 136 2.03 -7.14 -2.41
CA LEU A 136 2.56 -7.99 -1.33
C LEU A 136 4.01 -8.42 -1.60
N ALA A 137 4.35 -8.62 -2.88
CA ALA A 137 5.67 -9.06 -3.29
C ALA A 137 6.77 -8.10 -2.82
N GLY A 138 7.82 -8.66 -2.20
CA GLY A 138 8.98 -7.92 -1.70
C GLY A 138 8.72 -7.09 -0.44
N GLN A 139 7.54 -7.16 0.16
CA GLN A 139 7.21 -6.43 1.38
C GLN A 139 7.93 -7.01 2.60
N THR A 140 8.12 -6.23 3.67
CA THR A 140 8.83 -6.69 4.88
C THR A 140 8.06 -7.77 5.61
N THR A 141 8.76 -8.83 6.03
CA THR A 141 8.16 -9.96 6.76
C THR A 141 7.44 -9.50 8.04
N GLY A 142 8.09 -8.65 8.84
CA GLY A 142 7.51 -8.17 10.10
C GLY A 142 6.22 -7.37 9.90
N TYR A 143 6.17 -6.49 8.88
CA TYR A 143 4.95 -5.78 8.56
C TYR A 143 3.84 -6.72 8.09
N LEU A 144 4.16 -7.68 7.21
CA LEU A 144 3.19 -8.66 6.71
C LEU A 144 2.59 -9.47 7.84
N ILE A 145 3.40 -10.00 8.76
CA ILE A 145 2.93 -10.74 9.95
C ILE A 145 1.96 -9.85 10.75
N SER A 146 2.36 -8.63 11.07
CA SER A 146 1.53 -7.72 11.87
C SER A 146 0.17 -7.41 11.21
N GLN A 147 0.14 -7.35 9.87
CA GLN A 147 -1.11 -7.13 9.13
C GLN A 147 -2.00 -8.37 9.08
N LEU A 148 -1.44 -9.55 8.86
CA LEU A 148 -2.17 -10.81 8.90
C LEU A 148 -2.81 -11.04 10.29
N GLU A 149 -2.05 -10.79 11.35
CA GLU A 149 -2.55 -10.82 12.72
C GLU A 149 -3.63 -9.76 13.00
N ALA A 150 -3.50 -8.57 12.41
CA ALA A 150 -4.51 -7.52 12.56
C ALA A 150 -5.82 -7.90 11.87
N PHE A 151 -5.76 -8.57 10.71
CA PHE A 151 -6.93 -9.12 10.04
C PHE A 151 -7.56 -10.26 10.83
N ALA A 152 -6.76 -11.21 11.33
CA ALA A 152 -7.24 -12.33 12.13
C ALA A 152 -7.93 -11.89 13.43
N ALA A 153 -7.42 -10.83 14.04
CA ALA A 153 -7.97 -10.26 15.27
C ALA A 153 -9.11 -9.24 15.02
N GLY A 154 -9.54 -9.04 13.78
CA GLY A 154 -10.58 -8.07 13.42
C GLY A 154 -10.20 -6.59 13.66
N ARG A 155 -8.94 -6.29 13.97
CA ARG A 155 -8.46 -4.92 14.14
C ARG A 155 -8.32 -4.16 12.81
N ARG A 156 -8.27 -4.91 11.72
CA ARG A 156 -8.24 -4.39 10.35
C ARG A 156 -9.19 -5.23 9.49
N THR A 157 -9.92 -4.57 8.59
CA THR A 157 -10.85 -5.26 7.68
C THR A 157 -10.13 -5.62 6.38
N HIS A 158 -10.37 -6.84 5.90
CA HIS A 158 -9.98 -7.33 4.58
C HIS A 158 -11.23 -7.83 3.85
N PRO A 159 -11.33 -7.71 2.52
CA PRO A 159 -12.37 -8.38 1.77
C PRO A 159 -12.39 -9.89 2.08
N PRO A 160 -13.55 -10.58 1.94
CA PRO A 160 -13.63 -12.00 2.22
C PRO A 160 -12.59 -12.82 1.46
N THR A 161 -11.99 -13.79 2.14
CA THR A 161 -11.07 -14.80 1.61
C THR A 161 -11.69 -16.17 1.71
N GLU A 162 -11.22 -17.16 0.95
CA GLU A 162 -11.75 -18.52 1.02
C GLU A 162 -11.61 -19.14 2.41
N THR A 163 -10.48 -18.87 3.06
CA THR A 163 -10.26 -19.24 4.46
C THR A 163 -10.22 -17.98 5.31
N PRO A 164 -11.05 -17.83 6.35
CA PRO A 164 -10.99 -16.71 7.27
C PRO A 164 -9.61 -16.56 7.91
N PHE A 165 -9.17 -15.32 8.13
CA PHE A 165 -7.82 -15.04 8.65
C PHE A 165 -7.56 -15.68 10.04
N ASP A 166 -8.55 -15.77 10.90
CA ASP A 166 -8.45 -16.42 12.22
C ASP A 166 -8.22 -17.95 12.15
N LYS A 167 -8.49 -18.56 10.98
CA LYS A 167 -8.27 -19.99 10.69
C LYS A 167 -7.10 -20.25 9.76
N MET A 168 -6.44 -19.21 9.30
CA MET A 168 -5.41 -19.27 8.26
C MET A 168 -4.11 -19.93 8.77
N GLY A 169 -3.69 -19.62 9.98
CA GLY A 169 -2.41 -20.10 10.55
C GLY A 169 -1.19 -19.69 9.72
N ASP A 170 -0.03 -20.14 10.13
CA ASP A 170 1.23 -20.01 9.37
C ASP A 170 1.56 -18.61 8.82
N PHE A 171 1.15 -17.54 9.53
CA PHE A 171 1.37 -16.15 9.08
C PHE A 171 2.84 -15.86 8.81
N GLU A 172 3.73 -16.46 9.58
CA GLU A 172 5.17 -16.30 9.38
C GLU A 172 5.60 -16.89 8.02
N ALA A 173 5.14 -18.10 7.70
CA ALA A 173 5.46 -18.74 6.41
C ALA A 173 4.89 -17.95 5.22
N ILE A 174 3.63 -17.51 5.32
CA ILE A 174 2.98 -16.67 4.31
C ILE A 174 3.75 -15.37 4.09
N ALA A 175 4.17 -14.72 5.17
CA ALA A 175 4.94 -13.48 5.11
C ALA A 175 6.31 -13.69 4.45
N HIS A 176 7.02 -14.79 4.79
CA HIS A 176 8.28 -15.14 4.13
C HIS A 176 8.12 -15.37 2.63
N TYR A 177 7.03 -16.02 2.21
CA TYR A 177 6.74 -16.21 0.79
C TYR A 177 6.51 -14.87 0.08
N PHE A 178 5.68 -13.99 0.62
CA PHE A 178 5.45 -12.66 0.05
C PHE A 178 6.72 -11.81 -0.01
N THR A 179 7.57 -11.89 1.04
CA THR A 179 8.85 -11.17 1.06
C THR A 179 9.82 -11.69 0.00
N ALA A 180 9.83 -13.00 -0.30
CA ALA A 180 10.67 -13.62 -1.31
C ALA A 180 10.18 -13.37 -2.75
N ALA A 181 8.90 -13.10 -2.95
CA ALA A 181 8.29 -12.85 -4.26
C ALA A 181 8.87 -11.57 -4.90
N LYS A 182 8.95 -11.56 -6.26
CA LYS A 182 9.59 -10.49 -7.05
C LYS A 182 8.60 -9.75 -7.94
#